data_e4562c9ed88f6e38ce6425e890800e94
#
_entry.id   e4562c9ed88f6e38ce6425e890800e94
#
_cell.length_a   1.000
_cell.length_b   1.000
_cell.length_c   1.000
_cell.angle_alpha   90.00
_cell.angle_beta   90.00
_cell.angle_gamma   90.00
#
_symmetry.space_group_name_H-M   'P 1'
#
loop_
_entity.id
_entity.type
_entity.pdbx_description
1 polymer ?
#
loop_
_entity_poly.entity_id
_entity_poly.type
_entity_poly.pdbx_seq_one_letter_code
_entity_poly.pdbx_strand_id
1 'polypeptide(L)'
;MKKILALFMALIVLASLYGCSTAESEGPESGTALSTFYQAILDAQPENAEELIFFEENNPELIASFYPGLENIALNQQAFYMPPIVTHPCEIVLVEVKDAKDVQNVAEIFQARIDLGSDNGNYPESAAGWQMYAQVQQSGNFVCMIVLPEGYVIPENVFAP
;
A
#
# COMPACT_ATOMS: atom_id res chain seq x y z
N MET A 1 7.53 31.66 -53.53
CA MET A 1 6.49 30.82 -52.91
C MET A 1 7.02 29.48 -52.32
N LYS A 2 8.03 28.81 -52.91
CA LYS A 2 8.55 27.52 -52.40
C LYS A 2 9.34 27.62 -51.05
N LYS A 3 9.92 28.77 -50.71
CA LYS A 3 10.70 28.98 -49.50
C LYS A 3 9.85 29.26 -48.24
N ILE A 4 8.63 29.74 -48.41
CA ILE A 4 7.71 30.03 -47.31
C ILE A 4 7.02 28.74 -46.84
N LEU A 5 6.81 27.78 -47.75
CA LEU A 5 6.20 26.48 -47.38
C LEU A 5 7.12 25.59 -46.54
N ALA A 6 8.44 25.71 -46.75
CA ALA A 6 9.44 24.97 -45.97
C ALA A 6 9.55 25.47 -44.51
N LEU A 7 9.31 26.77 -44.28
CA LEU A 7 9.37 27.37 -42.95
C LEU A 7 8.16 26.99 -42.07
N PHE A 8 6.97 26.82 -42.72
CA PHE A 8 5.77 26.39 -42.01
C PHE A 8 5.80 24.91 -41.60
N MET A 9 6.45 24.02 -42.38
CA MET A 9 6.61 22.63 -42.03
C MET A 9 7.59 22.41 -40.85
N ALA A 10 8.64 23.26 -40.75
CA ALA A 10 9.58 23.18 -39.62
C ALA A 10 8.96 23.63 -38.29
N LEU A 11 7.96 24.53 -38.33
CA LEU A 11 7.30 25.01 -37.10
C LEU A 11 6.28 24.01 -36.54
N ILE A 12 5.70 23.13 -37.35
CA ILE A 12 4.74 22.11 -36.92
C ILE A 12 5.43 20.93 -36.23
N VAL A 13 6.67 20.63 -36.60
CA VAL A 13 7.44 19.53 -35.98
C VAL A 13 7.96 19.91 -34.59
N LEU A 14 8.15 21.19 -34.26
CA LEU A 14 8.53 21.63 -32.92
C LEU A 14 7.35 21.70 -31.93
N ALA A 15 6.12 21.71 -32.39
CA ALA A 15 4.94 21.77 -31.51
C ALA A 15 4.49 20.39 -31.01
N SER A 16 5.03 19.29 -31.55
CA SER A 16 4.67 17.92 -31.17
C SER A 16 5.54 17.34 -30.06
N LEU A 17 6.48 18.11 -29.49
CA LEU A 17 7.30 17.70 -28.33
C LEU A 17 6.80 18.25 -26.97
N TYR A 18 5.71 19.01 -26.98
CA TYR A 18 5.03 19.47 -25.76
C TYR A 18 3.69 18.76 -25.64
N GLY A 19 3.69 17.58 -25.06
CA GLY A 19 2.41 16.97 -24.78
C GLY A 19 2.47 15.48 -24.57
N CYS A 20 3.00 15.07 -23.48
CA CYS A 20 2.46 14.00 -22.63
C CYS A 20 3.21 14.09 -21.29
N SER A 21 2.89 15.10 -20.51
CA SER A 21 2.93 14.95 -19.07
C SER A 21 1.68 14.14 -18.72
N THR A 22 1.79 12.81 -18.78
CA THR A 22 0.98 12.01 -17.89
C THR A 22 1.32 12.53 -16.50
N ALA A 23 0.35 13.11 -15.82
CA ALA A 23 0.43 13.29 -14.39
C ALA A 23 0.47 11.87 -13.80
N GLU A 24 1.67 11.27 -13.73
CA GLU A 24 1.95 10.27 -12.73
C GLU A 24 1.64 11.00 -11.42
N SER A 25 0.65 10.51 -10.70
CA SER A 25 0.47 10.92 -9.31
C SER A 25 1.78 10.54 -8.64
N GLU A 26 2.63 11.54 -8.40
CA GLU A 26 3.86 11.32 -7.67
C GLU A 26 3.45 10.71 -6.34
N GLY A 27 3.94 9.50 -6.05
CA GLY A 27 3.72 8.85 -4.78
C GLY A 27 4.34 9.69 -3.65
N PRO A 28 4.13 9.30 -2.39
CA PRO A 28 4.75 9.99 -1.26
C PRO A 28 6.26 10.14 -1.46
N GLU A 29 6.81 11.24 -0.94
CA GLU A 29 8.26 11.42 -0.96
C GLU A 29 8.95 10.27 -0.20
N SER A 30 10.06 9.78 -0.76
CA SER A 30 10.87 8.75 -0.09
C SER A 30 11.31 9.24 1.30
N GLY A 31 11.17 8.36 2.30
CA GLY A 31 11.44 8.68 3.69
C GLY A 31 10.28 9.34 4.44
N THR A 32 9.10 9.50 3.83
CA THR A 32 7.88 9.86 4.58
C THR A 32 7.66 8.82 5.68
N ALA A 33 7.49 9.27 6.93
CA ALA A 33 7.35 8.38 8.06
C ALA A 33 6.09 7.50 7.93
N LEU A 34 6.22 6.18 8.10
CA LEU A 34 5.10 5.24 8.01
C LEU A 34 4.00 5.53 9.04
N SER A 35 4.36 6.11 10.19
CA SER A 35 3.41 6.58 11.20
C SER A 35 2.43 7.62 10.68
N THR A 36 2.80 8.41 9.65
CA THR A 36 1.88 9.37 9.01
C THR A 36 0.73 8.65 8.32
N PHE A 37 1.04 7.58 7.58
CA PHE A 37 0.02 6.77 6.90
C PHE A 37 -0.82 5.96 7.90
N TYR A 38 -0.18 5.42 8.94
CA TYR A 38 -0.89 4.76 10.03
C TYR A 38 -1.90 5.70 10.70
N GLN A 39 -1.49 6.90 11.02
CA GLN A 39 -2.38 7.90 11.63
C GLN A 39 -3.53 8.27 10.68
N ALA A 40 -3.27 8.42 9.38
CA ALA A 40 -4.31 8.72 8.40
C ALA A 40 -5.37 7.59 8.32
N ILE A 41 -4.98 6.33 8.50
CA ILE A 41 -5.92 5.20 8.58
C ILE A 41 -6.77 5.34 9.85
N LEU A 42 -6.19 5.69 11.00
CA LEU A 42 -6.92 5.84 12.25
C LEU A 42 -7.87 7.05 12.20
N ASP A 43 -7.43 8.17 11.65
CA ASP A 43 -8.21 9.41 11.55
C ASP A 43 -9.40 9.28 10.58
N ALA A 44 -9.34 8.32 9.64
CA ALA A 44 -10.43 8.05 8.70
C ALA A 44 -11.61 7.29 9.32
N GLN A 45 -11.47 6.81 10.57
CA GLN A 45 -12.50 5.98 11.18
C GLN A 45 -13.74 6.80 11.57
N PRO A 46 -14.95 6.19 11.52
CA PRO A 46 -16.18 6.85 11.96
C PRO A 46 -16.09 7.27 13.44
N GLU A 47 -16.63 8.43 13.78
CA GLU A 47 -16.63 8.96 15.16
C GLU A 47 -17.26 8.00 16.20
N ASN A 48 -18.15 7.12 15.77
CA ASN A 48 -18.80 6.13 16.60
C ASN A 48 -18.19 4.72 16.50
N ALA A 49 -17.07 4.57 15.80
CA ALA A 49 -16.33 3.32 15.78
C ALA A 49 -15.68 3.06 17.15
N GLU A 50 -15.58 1.80 17.53
CA GLU A 50 -14.79 1.42 18.70
C GLU A 50 -13.30 1.71 18.42
N GLU A 51 -12.54 1.97 19.48
CA GLU A 51 -11.11 2.23 19.33
C GLU A 51 -10.39 0.96 18.85
N LEU A 52 -9.64 1.08 17.75
CA LEU A 52 -8.77 0.01 17.26
C LEU A 52 -7.50 -0.04 18.12
N ILE A 53 -7.26 -1.20 18.72
CA ILE A 53 -6.07 -1.43 19.54
C ILE A 53 -5.09 -2.29 18.76
N PHE A 54 -3.89 -1.74 18.53
CA PHE A 54 -2.80 -2.44 17.88
C PHE A 54 -1.56 -2.47 18.74
N PHE A 55 -0.75 -3.51 18.57
CA PHE A 55 0.62 -3.58 19.03
C PHE A 55 1.55 -3.51 17.83
N GLU A 56 2.60 -2.74 17.95
CA GLU A 56 3.66 -2.75 16.96
C GLU A 56 4.50 -4.02 17.14
N GLU A 57 4.50 -4.90 16.15
CA GLU A 57 5.25 -6.15 16.17
C GLU A 57 6.66 -5.92 15.59
N ASN A 58 7.66 -6.26 16.38
CA ASN A 58 9.07 -6.06 16.03
C ASN A 58 9.89 -7.37 16.09
N ASN A 59 9.24 -8.52 16.36
CA ASN A 59 9.91 -9.81 16.41
C ASN A 59 10.16 -10.31 14.98
N PRO A 60 11.41 -10.40 14.50
CA PRO A 60 11.71 -10.77 13.13
C PRO A 60 11.30 -12.21 12.78
N GLU A 61 11.31 -13.14 13.75
CA GLU A 61 10.90 -14.53 13.51
C GLU A 61 9.39 -14.61 13.29
N LEU A 62 8.62 -13.82 14.05
CA LEU A 62 7.18 -13.76 13.90
C LEU A 62 6.79 -13.08 12.59
N ILE A 63 7.42 -11.95 12.26
CA ILE A 63 7.23 -11.26 10.98
C ILE A 63 7.53 -12.21 9.81
N ALA A 64 8.66 -12.90 9.81
CA ALA A 64 9.02 -13.85 8.76
C ALA A 64 8.03 -15.03 8.65
N SER A 65 7.38 -15.42 9.75
CA SER A 65 6.37 -16.49 9.74
C SER A 65 5.05 -16.06 9.07
N PHE A 66 4.67 -14.79 9.21
CA PHE A 66 3.47 -14.23 8.59
C PHE A 66 3.70 -13.73 7.15
N TYR A 67 4.92 -13.26 6.86
CA TYR A 67 5.31 -12.64 5.59
C TYR A 67 6.57 -13.30 5.03
N PRO A 68 6.53 -14.60 4.72
CA PRO A 68 7.71 -15.33 4.23
C PRO A 68 8.23 -14.73 2.94
N GLY A 69 9.52 -14.44 2.91
CA GLY A 69 10.19 -13.81 1.77
C GLY A 69 10.42 -12.31 1.93
N LEU A 70 9.71 -11.62 2.83
CA LEU A 70 9.90 -10.20 3.08
C LEU A 70 11.30 -9.90 3.64
N GLU A 71 11.87 -10.82 4.40
CA GLU A 71 13.22 -10.75 4.97
C GLU A 71 14.33 -10.70 3.90
N ASN A 72 14.01 -11.07 2.64
CA ASN A 72 14.93 -11.03 1.51
C ASN A 72 14.87 -9.71 0.72
N ILE A 73 13.94 -8.82 1.07
CA ILE A 73 13.72 -7.55 0.39
C ILE A 73 14.37 -6.43 1.20
N ALA A 74 15.13 -5.57 0.51
CA ALA A 74 15.73 -4.41 1.15
C ALA A 74 14.68 -3.32 1.37
N LEU A 75 14.35 -3.05 2.64
CA LEU A 75 13.42 -2.03 3.06
C LEU A 75 14.15 -0.79 3.60
N ASN A 76 13.60 0.40 3.36
CA ASN A 76 13.98 1.64 4.03
C ASN A 76 13.27 1.74 5.38
N GLN A 77 11.97 1.38 5.41
CA GLN A 77 11.13 1.42 6.59
C GLN A 77 10.16 0.23 6.58
N GLN A 78 9.75 -0.20 7.76
CA GLN A 78 8.69 -1.19 7.97
C GLN A 78 7.96 -0.92 9.28
N ALA A 79 6.66 -1.18 9.32
CA ALA A 79 5.84 -1.13 10.51
C ALA A 79 4.72 -2.18 10.41
N PHE A 80 4.57 -2.96 11.47
CA PHE A 80 3.59 -4.05 11.56
C PHE A 80 2.72 -3.80 12.78
N TYR A 81 1.45 -3.51 12.56
CA TYR A 81 0.46 -3.27 13.60
C TYR A 81 -0.50 -4.45 13.66
N MET A 82 -0.36 -5.22 14.72
CA MET A 82 -1.09 -6.47 14.96
C MET A 82 -2.16 -6.30 16.04
N PRO A 83 -3.30 -6.99 15.95
CA PRO A 83 -4.29 -6.98 17.02
C PRO A 83 -3.80 -7.77 18.23
N PRO A 84 -4.31 -7.45 19.45
CA PRO A 84 -4.02 -8.24 20.64
C PRO A 84 -4.52 -9.70 20.56
N ILE A 85 -5.49 -9.95 19.69
CA ILE A 85 -6.09 -11.26 19.45
C ILE A 85 -5.97 -11.58 17.96
N VAL A 86 -5.04 -12.46 17.61
CA VAL A 86 -4.71 -12.82 16.21
C VAL A 86 -5.83 -13.51 15.42
N THR A 87 -6.92 -13.91 16.07
CA THR A 87 -8.09 -14.45 15.35
C THR A 87 -9.02 -13.39 14.79
N HIS A 88 -8.79 -12.12 15.12
CA HIS A 88 -9.55 -11.01 14.52
C HIS A 88 -8.89 -10.59 13.20
N PRO A 89 -9.66 -10.37 12.14
CA PRO A 89 -9.15 -9.83 10.88
C PRO A 89 -8.90 -8.32 11.03
N CYS A 90 -7.79 -7.99 11.67
CA CYS A 90 -7.42 -6.62 12.01
C CYS A 90 -5.90 -6.50 11.99
N GLU A 91 -5.34 -6.00 10.90
CA GLU A 91 -3.88 -5.94 10.71
C GLU A 91 -3.54 -4.79 9.77
N ILE A 92 -2.51 -3.99 10.09
CA ILE A 92 -2.00 -2.92 9.24
C ILE A 92 -0.50 -3.13 9.09
N VAL A 93 -0.04 -3.29 7.86
CA VAL A 93 1.38 -3.41 7.53
C VAL A 93 1.74 -2.34 6.53
N LEU A 94 2.81 -1.62 6.81
CA LEU A 94 3.32 -0.54 5.99
C LEU A 94 4.80 -0.75 5.74
N VAL A 95 5.25 -0.66 4.50
CA VAL A 95 6.66 -0.73 4.16
C VAL A 95 7.04 0.30 3.10
N GLU A 96 8.29 0.74 3.14
CA GLU A 96 8.94 1.44 2.04
C GLU A 96 10.09 0.58 1.52
N VAL A 97 9.99 0.13 0.28
CA VAL A 97 11.08 -0.61 -0.37
C VAL A 97 12.21 0.34 -0.77
N LYS A 98 13.43 -0.17 -0.72
CA LYS A 98 14.61 0.59 -1.16
C LYS A 98 14.67 0.73 -2.68
N ASP A 99 14.22 -0.28 -3.42
CA ASP A 99 14.25 -0.32 -4.87
C ASP A 99 12.82 -0.54 -5.40
N ALA A 100 12.34 0.35 -6.27
CA ALA A 100 10.99 0.31 -6.84
C ALA A 100 10.66 -1.02 -7.56
N LYS A 101 11.67 -1.76 -8.04
CA LYS A 101 11.45 -3.09 -8.64
C LYS A 101 10.87 -4.12 -7.66
N ASP A 102 11.05 -3.91 -6.34
CA ASP A 102 10.61 -4.82 -5.29
C ASP A 102 9.17 -4.56 -4.82
N VAL A 103 8.54 -3.46 -5.26
CA VAL A 103 7.15 -3.08 -4.91
C VAL A 103 6.19 -4.21 -5.21
N GLN A 104 6.26 -4.78 -6.41
CA GLN A 104 5.38 -5.86 -6.83
C GLN A 104 5.60 -7.15 -6.01
N ASN A 105 6.86 -7.47 -5.69
CA ASN A 105 7.18 -8.64 -4.87
C ASN A 105 6.59 -8.51 -3.45
N VAL A 106 6.66 -7.31 -2.85
CA VAL A 106 6.05 -7.04 -1.55
C VAL A 106 4.52 -7.15 -1.62
N ALA A 107 3.90 -6.59 -2.67
CA ALA A 107 2.46 -6.69 -2.85
C ALA A 107 1.99 -8.15 -2.97
N GLU A 108 2.76 -9.01 -3.64
CA GLU A 108 2.48 -10.45 -3.75
C GLU A 108 2.63 -11.17 -2.39
N ILE A 109 3.63 -10.82 -1.58
CA ILE A 109 3.78 -11.34 -0.21
C ILE A 109 2.58 -10.95 0.65
N PHE A 110 2.14 -9.70 0.55
CA PHE A 110 0.96 -9.22 1.28
C PHE A 110 -0.33 -9.87 0.80
N GLN A 111 -0.47 -10.09 -0.50
CA GLN A 111 -1.62 -10.84 -1.03
C GLN A 111 -1.62 -12.29 -0.53
N ALA A 112 -0.47 -12.95 -0.48
CA ALA A 112 -0.35 -14.30 0.07
C ALA A 112 -0.75 -14.36 1.56
N ARG A 113 -0.47 -13.30 2.34
CA ARG A 113 -0.94 -13.17 3.72
C ARG A 113 -2.47 -13.07 3.80
N ILE A 114 -3.09 -12.29 2.92
CA ILE A 114 -4.56 -12.17 2.80
C ILE A 114 -5.16 -13.54 2.43
N ASP A 115 -4.59 -14.22 1.45
CA ASP A 115 -5.07 -15.52 0.99
C ASP A 115 -5.01 -16.56 2.13
N LEU A 116 -3.92 -16.57 2.90
CA LEU A 116 -3.77 -17.42 4.07
C LEU A 116 -4.81 -17.11 5.16
N GLY A 117 -5.09 -15.83 5.43
CA GLY A 117 -6.13 -15.40 6.35
C GLY A 117 -7.52 -15.82 5.90
N SER A 118 -7.75 -15.74 4.59
CA SER A 118 -9.01 -16.06 3.92
C SER A 118 -9.31 -17.56 3.86
N ASP A 119 -8.29 -18.42 3.91
CA ASP A 119 -8.43 -19.90 3.86
C ASP A 119 -8.44 -20.53 5.28
N ASN A 120 -8.66 -19.76 6.32
CA ASN A 120 -8.64 -20.26 7.70
C ASN A 120 -9.95 -20.96 8.09
N GLY A 121 -10.05 -22.24 7.74
CA GLY A 121 -11.24 -23.06 8.03
C GLY A 121 -11.53 -23.28 9.52
N ASN A 122 -10.59 -23.04 10.43
CA ASN A 122 -10.80 -23.14 11.88
C ASN A 122 -11.55 -21.93 12.44
N TYR A 123 -11.50 -20.78 11.75
CA TYR A 123 -12.11 -19.51 12.15
C TYR A 123 -12.87 -18.88 10.96
N PRO A 124 -14.03 -19.44 10.58
CA PRO A 124 -14.73 -19.04 9.34
C PRO A 124 -15.19 -17.58 9.35
N GLU A 125 -15.50 -17.01 10.51
CA GLU A 125 -15.85 -15.59 10.63
C GLU A 125 -14.65 -14.68 10.37
N SER A 126 -13.48 -15.07 10.90
CA SER A 126 -12.22 -14.39 10.62
C SER A 126 -11.86 -14.49 9.12
N ALA A 127 -11.97 -15.69 8.55
CA ALA A 127 -11.71 -15.91 7.12
C ALA A 127 -12.60 -15.03 6.24
N ALA A 128 -13.89 -14.91 6.56
CA ALA A 128 -14.81 -14.02 5.86
C ALA A 128 -14.38 -12.54 5.96
N GLY A 129 -13.90 -12.11 7.13
CA GLY A 129 -13.38 -10.76 7.32
C GLY A 129 -12.14 -10.47 6.46
N TRP A 130 -11.19 -11.42 6.37
CA TRP A 130 -10.05 -11.32 5.48
C TRP A 130 -10.46 -11.23 4.00
N GLN A 131 -11.43 -12.03 3.57
CA GLN A 131 -11.93 -12.01 2.19
C GLN A 131 -12.63 -10.71 1.81
N MET A 132 -13.36 -10.10 2.75
CA MET A 132 -14.24 -8.97 2.47
C MET A 132 -13.56 -7.62 2.69
N TYR A 133 -12.64 -7.52 3.64
CA TYR A 133 -12.14 -6.25 4.15
C TYR A 133 -10.63 -6.08 4.05
N ALA A 134 -9.90 -7.09 3.53
CA ALA A 134 -8.46 -6.94 3.32
C ALA A 134 -8.14 -6.37 1.94
N GLN A 135 -7.12 -5.53 1.88
CA GLN A 135 -6.61 -5.00 0.61
C GLN A 135 -5.13 -4.66 0.68
N VAL A 136 -4.49 -4.68 -0.48
CA VAL A 136 -3.13 -4.18 -0.69
C VAL A 136 -3.20 -2.89 -1.49
N GLN A 137 -2.49 -1.86 -1.06
CA GLN A 137 -2.32 -0.62 -1.81
C GLN A 137 -0.83 -0.34 -2.01
N GLN A 138 -0.49 0.36 -3.10
CA GLN A 138 0.88 0.73 -3.41
C GLN A 138 0.94 2.13 -4.03
N SER A 139 1.98 2.90 -3.71
CA SER A 139 2.25 4.20 -4.32
C SER A 139 3.74 4.54 -4.22
N GLY A 140 4.39 4.81 -5.35
CA GLY A 140 5.84 4.97 -5.39
C GLY A 140 6.56 3.73 -4.84
N ASN A 141 7.40 3.92 -3.83
CA ASN A 141 8.11 2.84 -3.13
C ASN A 141 7.36 2.30 -1.91
N PHE A 142 6.15 2.76 -1.66
CA PHE A 142 5.36 2.35 -0.50
C PHE A 142 4.35 1.27 -0.86
N VAL A 143 4.24 0.27 0.00
CA VAL A 143 3.24 -0.80 -0.09
C VAL A 143 2.61 -0.97 1.28
N CYS A 144 1.29 -1.11 1.33
CA CYS A 144 0.60 -1.50 2.55
C CYS A 144 -0.34 -2.67 2.33
N MET A 145 -0.55 -3.42 3.39
CA MET A 145 -1.64 -4.36 3.54
C MET A 145 -2.48 -3.91 4.73
N ILE A 146 -3.77 -3.86 4.54
CA ILE A 146 -4.71 -3.45 5.58
C ILE A 146 -5.88 -4.42 5.58
N VAL A 147 -6.22 -4.90 6.76
CA VAL A 147 -7.50 -5.54 7.04
C VAL A 147 -8.06 -4.91 8.30
N LEU A 148 -9.29 -4.44 8.24
CA LEU A 148 -10.02 -3.87 9.38
C LEU A 148 -11.34 -4.61 9.55
N PRO A 149 -11.92 -4.67 10.76
CA PRO A 149 -13.22 -5.30 10.98
C PRO A 149 -14.35 -4.62 10.23
N GLU A 150 -15.48 -5.28 10.14
CA GLU A 150 -16.71 -4.68 9.59
C GLU A 150 -17.08 -3.38 10.30
N GLY A 151 -17.45 -2.36 9.51
CA GLY A 151 -17.83 -1.03 10.02
C GLY A 151 -16.68 -0.03 10.10
N TYR A 152 -15.45 -0.47 9.88
CA TYR A 152 -14.29 0.41 9.75
C TYR A 152 -14.02 0.76 8.29
N VAL A 153 -13.29 1.87 8.08
CA VAL A 153 -13.01 2.41 6.75
C VAL A 153 -11.53 2.26 6.42
N ILE A 154 -11.24 1.69 5.27
CA ILE A 154 -9.90 1.76 4.67
C ILE A 154 -9.93 2.89 3.64
N PRO A 155 -9.07 3.93 3.78
CA PRO A 155 -9.00 5.01 2.80
C PRO A 155 -8.75 4.48 1.39
N GLU A 156 -9.39 5.07 0.37
CA GLU A 156 -9.18 4.68 -1.04
C GLU A 156 -7.71 4.80 -1.46
N ASN A 157 -7.00 5.77 -0.91
CA ASN A 157 -5.56 5.94 -1.08
C ASN A 157 -4.94 6.32 0.28
N VAL A 158 -4.35 5.34 0.94
CA VAL A 158 -3.64 5.51 2.22
C VAL A 158 -2.41 6.40 2.07
N PHE A 159 -1.83 6.42 0.90
CA PHE A 159 -0.61 7.16 0.59
C PHE A 159 -0.89 8.56 -0.01
N ALA A 160 -2.15 9.01 -0.08
CA ALA A 160 -2.46 10.38 -0.46
C ALA A 160 -1.95 11.34 0.62
N PRO A 161 -1.36 12.49 0.21
CA PRO A 161 -0.90 13.51 1.12
C PRO A 161 -2.06 14.24 1.81
#